data_2aa7de0976ddb87fc89a45bf6a0c81d4
#
_entry.id   2aa7de0976ddb87fc89a45bf6a0c81d4
#
_cell.length_a   1.000
_cell.length_b   1.000
_cell.length_c   1.000
_cell.angle_alpha   90.00
_cell.angle_beta   90.00
_cell.angle_gamma   90.00
#
_symmetry.space_group_name_H-M   'P 1'
#
loop_
_entity.id
_entity.type
_entity.pdbx_description
1 polymer ?
#
loop_
_entity_poly.entity_id
_entity_poly.type
_entity_poly.pdbx_seq_one_letter_code
_entity_poly.pdbx_strand_id
1 'polypeptide(L)' 'MFVQAGAFAQRDNAVRLVARLRADGFANPFVVSDSAGGRMLHRVRFGPIRDADEFDRVKARLRAVGVTNPQLVVDR' A
#
# COMPACT_ATOMS: atom_id res chain seq x y z
N MET A 1 2.04 -12.46 -1.27
CA MET A 1 2.15 -11.20 -2.03
C MET A 1 1.42 -10.10 -1.31
N PHE A 2 1.94 -8.89 -1.42
CA PHE A 2 1.35 -7.69 -0.81
C PHE A 2 1.13 -6.63 -1.88
N VAL A 3 0.31 -5.64 -1.57
CA VAL A 3 0.09 -4.49 -2.44
C VAL A 3 0.70 -3.28 -1.77
N GLN A 4 1.52 -2.53 -2.52
CA GLN A 4 2.03 -1.25 -2.05
C GLN A 4 1.17 -0.14 -2.66
N ALA A 5 0.47 0.57 -1.79
CA ALA A 5 -0.47 1.62 -2.21
C ALA A 5 0.20 2.97 -2.38
N GLY A 6 1.33 3.19 -1.72
CA GLY A 6 2.04 4.45 -1.84
C GLY A 6 3.36 4.45 -1.08
N ALA A 7 4.17 5.46 -1.32
CA ALA A 7 5.42 5.69 -0.60
C ALA A 7 5.54 7.18 -0.33
N PHE A 8 5.90 7.54 0.90
CA PHE A 8 5.88 8.93 1.36
C PHE A 8 7.17 9.27 2.08
N ALA A 9 7.65 10.49 1.85
CA ALA A 9 8.79 11.03 2.61
C ALA A 9 8.39 11.37 4.04
N GLN A 10 7.11 11.64 4.28
CA GLN A 10 6.58 12.01 5.59
C GLN A 10 5.72 10.90 6.16
N ARG A 11 6.06 10.45 7.36
CA ARG A 11 5.36 9.34 8.02
C ARG A 11 3.88 9.64 8.22
N ASP A 12 3.53 10.88 8.53
CA ASP A 12 2.13 11.26 8.77
C ASP A 12 1.24 11.00 7.55
N ASN A 13 1.77 11.21 6.35
CA ASN A 13 1.02 10.94 5.12
C ASN A 13 0.77 9.44 4.94
N ALA A 14 1.77 8.62 5.28
CA ALA A 14 1.61 7.16 5.24
C ALA A 14 0.57 6.70 6.26
N VAL A 15 0.61 7.23 7.47
CA VAL A 15 -0.34 6.87 8.54
C VAL A 15 -1.77 7.23 8.13
N ARG A 16 -1.96 8.37 7.49
CA ARG A 16 -3.28 8.77 6.99
C ARG A 16 -3.81 7.82 5.93
N LEU A 17 -2.94 7.39 5.02
CA LEU A 17 -3.36 6.43 4.00
C LEU A 17 -3.72 5.08 4.62
N VAL A 18 -2.96 4.62 5.62
CA VAL A 18 -3.29 3.39 6.36
C VAL A 18 -4.68 3.51 6.98
N ALA A 19 -4.96 4.62 7.65
CA ALA A 19 -6.27 4.83 8.29
C ALA A 19 -7.40 4.81 7.26
N ARG A 20 -7.18 5.45 6.11
CA ARG A 20 -8.16 5.49 5.04
C ARG A 20 -8.40 4.10 4.43
N LEU A 21 -7.34 3.35 4.17
CA LEU A 21 -7.47 2.00 3.64
C LEU A 21 -8.21 1.09 4.61
N ARG A 22 -7.91 1.21 5.90
CA ARG A 22 -8.62 0.42 6.91
C ARG A 22 -10.11 0.77 6.94
N ALA A 23 -10.45 2.05 6.87
CA ALA A 23 -11.83 2.51 6.83
C ALA A 23 -12.57 2.01 5.59
N ASP A 24 -11.87 1.86 4.47
CA ASP A 24 -12.43 1.38 3.21
C ASP A 24 -12.45 -0.15 3.11
N GLY A 25 -12.06 -0.85 4.16
CA GLY A 25 -12.17 -2.31 4.23
C GLY A 25 -11.01 -3.09 3.63
N PHE A 26 -9.86 -2.45 3.38
CA PHE A 26 -8.68 -3.18 2.92
C PHE A 26 -8.02 -3.94 4.07
N ALA A 27 -7.54 -5.14 3.78
CA ALA A 27 -7.03 -6.05 4.79
C ALA A 27 -5.65 -5.62 5.29
N ASN A 28 -5.53 -5.42 6.60
CA ASN A 28 -4.26 -5.27 7.32
C ASN A 28 -3.29 -4.26 6.72
N PRO A 29 -3.71 -2.99 6.51
CA PRO A 29 -2.76 -1.99 6.02
C PRO A 29 -1.70 -1.67 7.09
N PHE A 30 -0.47 -1.47 6.65
CA PHE A 30 0.66 -1.19 7.54
C PHE A 30 1.71 -0.33 6.83
N VAL A 31 2.61 0.24 7.63
CA VAL A 31 3.72 1.07 7.11
C VAL A 31 5.02 0.31 7.26
N VAL A 32 5.81 0.29 6.18
CA VAL A 32 7.20 -0.16 6.21
C VAL A 32 8.08 1.05 5.97
N SER A 33 8.92 1.37 6.94
CA SER A 33 9.82 2.52 6.84
C SER A 33 11.24 2.02 6.63
N ASP A 34 11.90 2.48 5.55
CA ASP A 34 13.27 2.14 5.28
C ASP A 34 14.00 3.28 4.60
N SER A 35 15.33 3.18 4.59
CA SER A 35 16.18 4.16 3.94
C SER A 35 16.35 3.81 2.48
N ALA A 36 16.15 4.79 1.60
CA ALA A 36 16.35 4.63 0.17
C ALA A 36 17.09 5.87 -0.35
N GLY A 37 18.31 5.68 -0.85
CA GLY A 37 19.11 6.78 -1.38
C GLY A 37 19.39 7.90 -0.37
N GLY A 38 19.63 7.55 0.89
CA GLY A 38 19.90 8.50 1.96
C GLY A 38 18.67 9.18 2.55
N ARG A 39 17.48 8.77 2.12
CA ARG A 39 16.21 9.32 2.63
C ARG A 39 15.37 8.22 3.22
N MET A 40 14.60 8.55 4.26
CA MET A 40 13.58 7.64 4.77
C MET A 40 12.36 7.69 3.86
N LEU A 41 11.88 6.50 3.49
CA LEU A 41 10.60 6.34 2.81
C LEU A 41 9.67 5.50 3.67
N HIS A 42 8.42 5.91 3.71
CA HIS A 42 7.37 5.22 4.46
C HIS A 42 6.40 4.62 3.45
N ARG A 43 6.48 3.32 3.27
CA ARG A 43 5.69 2.60 2.28
C ARG A 43 4.44 2.04 2.92
N VAL A 44 3.30 2.29 2.29
CA VAL A 44 2.03 1.76 2.76
C VAL A 44 1.71 0.51 1.97
N ARG A 45 1.55 -0.60 2.69
CA ARG A 45 1.27 -1.91 2.11
C ARG A 45 0.08 -2.54 2.79
N PHE A 46 -0.56 -3.48 2.13
CA PHE A 46 -1.61 -4.29 2.73
C PHE A 46 -1.66 -5.67 2.07
N GLY A 47 -2.32 -6.59 2.73
CA GLY A 47 -2.43 -7.96 2.29
C GLY A 47 -2.35 -8.91 3.47
N PRO A 48 -1.91 -10.17 3.24
CA PRO A 48 -1.45 -10.70 1.95
C PRO A 48 -2.57 -10.90 0.93
N ILE A 49 -2.22 -10.88 -0.35
CA ILE A 49 -3.11 -11.27 -1.44
C ILE A 49 -2.59 -12.59 -2.04
N ARG A 50 -3.47 -13.31 -2.72
CA ARG A 50 -3.19 -14.67 -3.17
C ARG A 50 -2.49 -14.74 -4.51
N ASP A 51 -2.89 -13.89 -5.47
CA ASP A 51 -2.46 -14.02 -6.84
C ASP A 51 -2.67 -12.70 -7.62
N ALA A 52 -2.25 -12.71 -8.89
CA ALA A 52 -2.36 -11.55 -9.75
C ALA A 52 -3.81 -11.17 -10.06
N ASP A 53 -4.72 -12.13 -10.10
CA ASP A 53 -6.14 -11.84 -10.35
C ASP A 53 -6.73 -11.04 -9.18
N GLU A 54 -6.37 -11.39 -7.96
CA GLU A 54 -6.77 -10.62 -6.78
C GLU A 54 -6.17 -9.21 -6.83
N PHE A 55 -4.91 -9.09 -7.27
CA PHE A 55 -4.28 -7.78 -7.43
C PHE A 55 -5.08 -6.90 -8.42
N ASP A 56 -5.52 -7.45 -9.53
CA ASP A 56 -6.32 -6.69 -10.51
C ASP A 56 -7.63 -6.19 -9.92
N ARG A 57 -8.31 -7.01 -9.12
CA ARG A 57 -9.53 -6.60 -8.43
C ARG A 57 -9.26 -5.50 -7.41
N VAL A 58 -8.17 -5.64 -6.67
CA VAL A 58 -7.77 -4.65 -5.67
C VAL A 58 -7.40 -3.32 -6.31
N LYS A 59 -6.72 -3.34 -7.47
CA LYS A 59 -6.40 -2.12 -8.21
C LYS A 59 -7.65 -1.31 -8.54
N ALA A 60 -8.70 -1.99 -8.97
CA ALA A 60 -9.97 -1.31 -9.31
C ALA A 60 -10.57 -0.63 -8.07
N ARG A 61 -10.53 -1.30 -6.92
CA ARG A 61 -11.01 -0.71 -5.66
C ARG A 61 -10.15 0.49 -5.23
N LEU A 62 -8.85 0.37 -5.35
CA LEU A 62 -7.91 1.45 -4.99
C LEU A 62 -8.13 2.68 -5.87
N ARG A 63 -8.39 2.48 -7.16
CA ARG A 63 -8.69 3.60 -8.06
C ARG A 63 -9.91 4.38 -7.59
N ALA A 64 -10.92 3.70 -7.07
CA ALA A 64 -12.13 4.34 -6.56
C ALA A 64 -11.87 5.22 -5.34
N VAL A 65 -10.78 4.97 -4.59
CA VAL A 65 -10.41 5.79 -3.43
C VAL A 65 -9.21 6.69 -3.71
N GLY A 66 -8.86 6.86 -4.99
CA GLY A 66 -7.83 7.83 -5.40
C GLY A 66 -6.41 7.30 -5.46
N VAL A 67 -6.20 6.01 -5.26
CA VAL A 67 -4.89 5.37 -5.41
C VAL A 67 -4.77 4.84 -6.82
N THR A 68 -3.92 5.46 -7.64
CA THR A 68 -3.91 5.22 -9.09
C THR A 68 -2.68 4.45 -9.57
N ASN A 69 -1.69 4.23 -8.71
CA ASN A 69 -0.45 3.56 -9.12
C ASN A 69 0.03 2.54 -8.07
N PRO A 70 -0.81 1.55 -7.73
CA PRO A 70 -0.40 0.51 -6.79
C PRO A 70 0.62 -0.43 -7.42
N GLN A 71 1.47 -1.01 -6.59
CA GLN A 71 2.49 -1.96 -7.04
C GLN A 71 2.32 -3.29 -6.32
N LEU A 72 2.58 -4.36 -7.05
CA LEU A 72 2.59 -5.70 -6.48
C LEU A 72 3.95 -5.96 -5.84
N VAL A 73 3.94 -6.39 -4.58
CA VAL A 73 5.15 -6.77 -3.85
C VAL A 73 5.14 -8.28 -3.67
N VAL A 74 6.10 -8.94 -4.27
CA VAL A 74 6.21 -10.40 -4.22
C VAL A 74 7.16 -10.79 -3.09
N ASP A 75 6.68 -11.64 -2.19
CA ASP A 75 7.48 -12.17 -1.10
C ASP A 75 8.44 -13.23 -1.62
N ARG A 76 9.56 -13.35 -0.91
CA ARG A 76 10.52 -14.43 -1.17
C ARG A 76 10.59 -15.37 0.01
#